data_474ce570b685325c0db3afeb674d4c75
#
_entry.id   474ce570b685325c0db3afeb674d4c75
#
_cell.length_a   1.000
_cell.length_b   1.000
_cell.length_c   1.000
_cell.angle_alpha   90.00
_cell.angle_beta   90.00
_cell.angle_gamma   90.00
#
_symmetry.space_group_name_H-M   'P 1'
#
loop_
_entity.id
_entity.type
_entity.pdbx_description
1 polymer ?
#
loop_
_entity_poly.entity_id
_entity_poly.type
_entity_poly.pdbx_seq_one_letter_code
_entity_poly.pdbx_strand_id
1 'polypeptide(L)'
;MHYYHKKYPFLNYSYTDYDGICRMFSLPPNLIASAFFKKYKTMPKTFFDCGAATGEIVYRAQCFGMDACGIDIREYPYQHKHLEKLFTDGKIQIKSILDCEPIKSDLVYCNGVLTYFTESELSCVLEKFKESKMLIAIHNTTEDVMAAESMGYSLTTCNEMRLIKPIYWWENKFINSGFETQYDQALQCFCAVPNER
;
A
#
# COMPACT_ATOMS: atom_id res chain seq x y z
N MET A 1 3.74 -17.54 11.02
CA MET A 1 4.23 -16.44 11.88
C MET A 1 4.18 -15.18 11.03
N HIS A 2 3.54 -14.14 11.51
CA HIS A 2 3.28 -12.96 10.70
C HIS A 2 4.57 -12.25 10.32
N TYR A 3 4.66 -11.70 9.10
CA TYR A 3 5.80 -10.95 8.57
C TYR A 3 6.30 -9.87 9.55
N TYR A 4 5.40 -9.12 10.19
CA TYR A 4 5.74 -8.07 11.13
C TYR A 4 6.44 -8.58 12.41
N HIS A 5 6.14 -9.78 12.90
CA HIS A 5 6.83 -10.36 14.05
C HIS A 5 8.31 -10.62 13.81
N LYS A 6 8.70 -10.88 12.55
CA LYS A 6 10.09 -11.14 12.19
C LYS A 6 10.84 -9.85 11.83
N LYS A 7 10.14 -8.87 11.23
CA LYS A 7 10.72 -7.55 10.92
C LYS A 7 10.99 -6.73 12.18
N TYR A 8 10.15 -6.87 13.19
CA TYR A 8 10.21 -6.06 14.40
C TYR A 8 10.00 -6.94 15.64
N PRO A 9 10.98 -7.81 15.99
CA PRO A 9 10.84 -8.78 17.08
C PRO A 9 10.70 -8.15 18.47
N PHE A 10 11.01 -6.85 18.61
CA PHE A 10 10.83 -6.09 19.85
C PHE A 10 9.39 -5.59 20.04
N LEU A 11 8.56 -5.66 18.99
CA LEU A 11 7.15 -5.32 19.07
C LEU A 11 6.39 -6.61 19.38
N ASN A 12 5.88 -6.72 20.59
CA ASN A 12 5.13 -7.88 21.07
C ASN A 12 3.69 -7.81 20.54
N TYR A 13 3.49 -8.21 19.27
CA TYR A 13 2.18 -8.17 18.64
C TYR A 13 1.32 -9.37 19.03
N SER A 14 0.12 -9.09 19.44
CA SER A 14 -0.98 -10.01 19.22
C SER A 14 -1.73 -9.61 17.94
N TYR A 15 -2.43 -10.53 17.31
CA TYR A 15 -3.38 -10.21 16.21
C TYR A 15 -4.42 -9.18 16.62
N THR A 16 -4.59 -8.99 17.93
CA THR A 16 -5.50 -8.03 18.52
C THR A 16 -5.03 -6.58 18.45
N ASP A 17 -3.77 -6.31 18.06
CA ASP A 17 -3.23 -4.95 17.89
C ASP A 17 -2.84 -4.64 16.43
N TYR A 18 -3.52 -5.27 15.46
CA TYR A 18 -3.20 -5.08 14.04
C TYR A 18 -3.41 -3.63 13.59
N ASP A 19 -4.37 -2.92 14.19
CA ASP A 19 -4.62 -1.49 13.95
C ASP A 19 -3.41 -0.63 14.32
N GLY A 20 -2.80 -0.91 15.48
CA GLY A 20 -1.57 -0.25 15.91
C GLY A 20 -0.41 -0.51 14.96
N ILE A 21 -0.30 -1.74 14.46
CA ILE A 21 0.70 -2.13 13.45
C ILE A 21 0.50 -1.34 12.16
N CYS A 22 -0.72 -1.29 11.65
CA CYS A 22 -1.04 -0.53 10.44
C CYS A 22 -0.69 0.96 10.62
N ARG A 23 -0.99 1.54 11.77
CA ARG A 23 -0.63 2.93 12.09
C ARG A 23 0.87 3.20 12.09
N MET A 24 1.65 2.27 12.66
CA MET A 24 3.12 2.43 12.78
C MET A 24 3.85 2.31 11.45
N PHE A 25 3.39 1.42 10.56
CA PHE A 25 4.14 1.05 9.35
C PHE A 25 3.52 1.59 8.06
N SER A 26 2.42 2.30 8.15
CA SER A 26 1.83 3.00 7.00
C SER A 26 2.20 4.46 7.02
N LEU A 27 2.40 5.03 5.83
CA LEU A 27 2.56 6.49 5.72
C LEU A 27 1.28 7.18 6.19
N PRO A 28 1.38 8.23 7.01
CA PRO A 28 0.22 9.03 7.36
C PRO A 28 -0.43 9.67 6.13
N PRO A 29 -1.76 9.77 6.05
CA PRO A 29 -2.46 10.33 4.89
C PRO A 29 -2.02 11.74 4.49
N ASN A 30 -1.59 12.57 5.43
CA ASN A 30 -1.05 13.90 5.14
C ASN A 30 0.29 13.85 4.38
N LEU A 31 1.16 12.88 4.65
CA LEU A 31 2.40 12.70 3.88
C LEU A 31 2.09 12.16 2.48
N ILE A 32 1.18 11.20 2.38
CA ILE A 32 0.71 10.66 1.10
C ILE A 32 0.11 11.79 0.26
N ALA A 33 -0.78 12.60 0.84
CA ALA A 33 -1.40 13.75 0.18
C ALA A 33 -0.38 14.83 -0.21
N SER A 34 0.71 15.00 0.56
CA SER A 34 1.77 15.95 0.25
C SER A 34 2.54 15.56 -1.01
N ALA A 35 2.78 14.27 -1.24
CA ALA A 35 3.40 13.78 -2.47
C ALA A 35 2.52 14.09 -3.69
N PHE A 36 1.21 13.88 -3.57
CA PHE A 36 0.25 14.27 -4.60
C PHE A 36 0.25 15.78 -4.85
N PHE A 37 0.23 16.59 -3.79
CA PHE A 37 0.27 18.07 -3.89
C PHE A 37 1.56 18.57 -4.57
N LYS A 38 2.69 17.95 -4.32
CA LYS A 38 3.95 18.31 -5.00
C LYS A 38 3.81 18.21 -6.53
N LYS A 39 3.12 17.19 -7.04
CA LYS A 39 2.91 16.98 -8.49
C LYS A 39 1.79 17.86 -9.05
N TYR A 40 0.60 17.86 -8.42
CA TYR A 40 -0.62 18.41 -8.99
C TYR A 40 -0.99 19.81 -8.50
N LYS A 41 -0.31 20.34 -7.45
CA LYS A 41 -0.59 21.63 -6.79
C LYS A 41 -2.01 21.74 -6.22
N THR A 42 -2.70 20.61 -6.07
CA THR A 42 -4.03 20.47 -5.44
C THR A 42 -4.03 19.30 -4.48
N MET A 43 -4.93 19.31 -3.50
CA MET A 43 -5.11 18.16 -2.63
C MET A 43 -5.92 17.06 -3.31
N PRO A 44 -5.61 15.77 -3.06
CA PRO A 44 -6.43 14.66 -3.56
C PRO A 44 -7.80 14.70 -2.89
N LYS A 45 -8.85 14.47 -3.67
CA LYS A 45 -10.25 14.41 -3.19
C LYS A 45 -10.69 12.98 -2.92
N THR A 46 -10.17 12.03 -3.69
CA THR A 46 -10.50 10.62 -3.59
C THR A 46 -9.25 9.80 -3.28
N PHE A 47 -9.42 8.76 -2.45
CA PHE A 47 -8.35 7.89 -1.99
C PHE A 47 -8.81 6.43 -2.03
N PHE A 48 -7.97 5.57 -2.58
CA PHE A 48 -8.20 4.14 -2.65
C PHE A 48 -7.05 3.38 -2.00
N ASP A 49 -7.36 2.55 -1.00
CA ASP A 49 -6.39 1.70 -0.29
C ASP A 49 -6.45 0.27 -0.82
N CYS A 50 -5.41 -0.16 -1.51
CA CYS A 50 -5.25 -1.53 -1.98
C CYS A 50 -4.50 -2.34 -0.92
N GLY A 51 -5.20 -3.22 -0.22
CA GLY A 51 -4.71 -3.93 0.95
C GLY A 51 -5.01 -3.17 2.24
N ALA A 52 -6.28 -2.77 2.39
CA ALA A 52 -6.74 -1.88 3.46
C ALA A 52 -6.69 -2.52 4.86
N ALA A 53 -6.51 -3.83 4.96
CA ALA A 53 -6.43 -4.59 6.21
C ALA A 53 -7.61 -4.27 7.14
N THR A 54 -7.37 -3.65 8.31
CA THR A 54 -8.42 -3.25 9.26
C THR A 54 -9.16 -1.97 8.85
N GLY A 55 -8.67 -1.24 7.83
CA GLY A 55 -9.23 0.03 7.38
C GLY A 55 -8.70 1.28 8.06
N GLU A 56 -7.69 1.15 8.91
CA GLU A 56 -7.14 2.29 9.67
C GLU A 56 -6.70 3.45 8.76
N ILE A 57 -6.06 3.15 7.62
CA ILE A 57 -5.60 4.19 6.70
C ILE A 57 -6.77 4.83 5.95
N VAL A 58 -7.77 4.04 5.56
CA VAL A 58 -9.02 4.55 4.96
C VAL A 58 -9.72 5.50 5.93
N TYR A 59 -9.87 5.10 7.20
CA TYR A 59 -10.47 5.96 8.22
C TYR A 59 -9.71 7.28 8.39
N ARG A 60 -8.39 7.21 8.50
CA ARG A 60 -7.55 8.42 8.65
C ARG A 60 -7.61 9.31 7.42
N ALA A 61 -7.67 8.73 6.20
CA ALA A 61 -7.85 9.49 4.97
C ALA A 61 -9.20 10.22 4.95
N GLN A 62 -10.28 9.58 5.45
CA GLN A 62 -11.58 10.24 5.62
C GLN A 62 -11.52 11.38 6.64
N CYS A 63 -10.86 11.17 7.78
CA CYS A 63 -10.63 12.23 8.77
C CYS A 63 -9.82 13.41 8.20
N PHE A 64 -8.95 13.15 7.22
CA PHE A 64 -8.19 14.18 6.49
C PHE A 64 -9.02 14.87 5.39
N GLY A 65 -10.27 14.47 5.19
CA GLY A 65 -11.22 15.09 4.26
C GLY A 65 -11.28 14.49 2.87
N MET A 66 -10.68 13.32 2.65
CA MET A 66 -10.78 12.60 1.38
C MET A 66 -11.99 11.66 1.38
N ASP A 67 -12.63 11.49 0.21
CA ASP A 67 -13.56 10.37 0.01
C ASP A 67 -12.72 9.11 -0.19
N ALA A 68 -12.56 8.35 0.92
CA ALA A 68 -11.67 7.21 0.96
C ALA A 68 -12.44 5.89 1.04
N CYS A 69 -11.96 4.92 0.29
CA CYS A 69 -12.40 3.52 0.33
C CYS A 69 -11.21 2.58 0.10
N GLY A 70 -11.44 1.30 0.22
CA GLY A 70 -10.37 0.31 0.00
C GLY A 70 -10.88 -1.11 -0.15
N ILE A 71 -9.95 -2.00 -0.42
CA ILE A 71 -10.19 -3.44 -0.50
C ILE A 71 -9.11 -4.22 0.23
N ASP A 72 -9.46 -5.42 0.70
CA ASP A 72 -8.51 -6.43 1.11
C ASP A 72 -9.04 -7.83 0.72
N ILE A 73 -8.13 -8.80 0.56
CA ILE A 73 -8.53 -10.18 0.28
C ILE A 73 -8.93 -10.95 1.54
N ARG A 74 -8.66 -10.39 2.71
CA ARG A 74 -8.92 -11.02 4.02
C ARG A 74 -9.64 -10.06 4.93
N GLU A 75 -10.48 -10.59 5.77
CA GLU A 75 -11.01 -9.88 6.93
C GLU A 75 -9.99 -9.96 8.06
N TYR A 76 -9.67 -8.80 8.63
CA TYR A 76 -8.77 -8.68 9.78
C TYR A 76 -9.56 -8.27 11.03
N PRO A 77 -9.20 -8.80 12.21
CA PRO A 77 -9.80 -8.34 13.44
C PRO A 77 -9.45 -6.86 13.67
N TYR A 78 -10.45 -6.08 13.96
CA TYR A 78 -10.32 -4.67 14.34
C TYR A 78 -10.78 -4.47 15.78
N GLN A 79 -10.16 -3.55 16.51
CA GLN A 79 -10.48 -3.28 17.93
C GLN A 79 -11.44 -2.11 18.10
N HIS A 80 -11.59 -1.27 17.08
CA HIS A 80 -12.31 -0.02 17.18
C HIS A 80 -13.61 -0.03 16.37
N LYS A 81 -14.72 0.34 17.02
CA LYS A 81 -16.05 0.39 16.38
C LYS A 81 -16.11 1.28 15.13
N HIS A 82 -15.29 2.33 15.06
CA HIS A 82 -15.27 3.19 13.88
C HIS A 82 -14.71 2.48 12.62
N LEU A 83 -13.86 1.46 12.82
CA LEU A 83 -13.36 0.63 11.70
C LEU A 83 -14.44 -0.35 11.23
N GLU A 84 -15.22 -0.95 12.16
CA GLU A 84 -16.38 -1.78 11.82
C GLU A 84 -17.34 -1.04 10.88
N LYS A 85 -17.54 0.25 11.12
CA LYS A 85 -18.42 1.08 10.31
C LYS A 85 -17.95 1.18 8.85
N LEU A 86 -16.65 1.15 8.57
CA LEU A 86 -16.15 1.19 7.20
C LEU A 86 -16.58 -0.04 6.38
N PHE A 87 -16.64 -1.20 7.02
CA PHE A 87 -17.09 -2.44 6.37
C PHE A 87 -18.61 -2.42 6.18
N THR A 88 -19.38 -2.03 7.20
CA THR A 88 -20.84 -1.95 7.12
C THR A 88 -21.33 -0.89 6.14
N ASP A 89 -20.61 0.21 6.01
CA ASP A 89 -20.91 1.28 5.04
C ASP A 89 -20.39 0.95 3.62
N GLY A 90 -19.76 -0.22 3.41
CA GLY A 90 -19.20 -0.64 2.14
C GLY A 90 -17.98 0.18 1.68
N LYS A 91 -17.35 0.93 2.59
CA LYS A 91 -16.12 1.68 2.29
C LYS A 91 -14.91 0.77 2.19
N ILE A 92 -14.95 -0.39 2.84
CA ILE A 92 -13.97 -1.46 2.66
C ILE A 92 -14.71 -2.71 2.19
N GLN A 93 -14.20 -3.34 1.15
CA GLN A 93 -14.73 -4.57 0.60
C GLN A 93 -13.71 -5.69 0.70
N ILE A 94 -14.15 -6.89 1.08
CA ILE A 94 -13.32 -8.09 1.04
C ILE A 94 -13.35 -8.62 -0.39
N LYS A 95 -12.31 -8.27 -1.15
CA LYS A 95 -12.22 -8.55 -2.57
C LYS A 95 -10.77 -8.51 -3.06
N SER A 96 -10.41 -9.36 -4.01
CA SER A 96 -9.12 -9.27 -4.70
C SER A 96 -9.09 -8.07 -5.65
N ILE A 97 -7.96 -7.36 -5.72
CA ILE A 97 -7.74 -6.32 -6.73
C ILE A 97 -7.81 -6.89 -8.14
N LEU A 98 -7.47 -8.15 -8.33
CA LEU A 98 -7.54 -8.81 -9.64
C LEU A 98 -8.98 -8.90 -10.16
N ASP A 99 -9.97 -8.94 -9.26
CA ASP A 99 -11.40 -9.01 -9.57
C ASP A 99 -12.08 -7.64 -9.63
N CYS A 100 -11.32 -6.55 -9.43
CA CYS A 100 -11.86 -5.19 -9.50
C CYS A 100 -11.90 -4.67 -10.93
N GLU A 101 -12.83 -3.76 -11.18
CA GLU A 101 -12.79 -2.85 -12.33
C GLU A 101 -11.59 -1.88 -12.19
N PRO A 102 -11.18 -1.17 -13.26
CA PRO A 102 -10.18 -0.13 -13.19
C PRO A 102 -10.48 0.90 -12.08
N ILE A 103 -9.47 1.25 -11.31
CA ILE A 103 -9.61 2.13 -10.14
C ILE A 103 -9.53 3.58 -10.56
N LYS A 104 -10.65 4.30 -10.36
CA LYS A 104 -10.75 5.74 -10.64
C LYS A 104 -10.63 6.51 -9.34
N SER A 105 -9.42 6.95 -9.02
CA SER A 105 -9.14 7.71 -7.81
C SER A 105 -8.08 8.78 -8.07
N ASP A 106 -8.10 9.87 -7.31
CA ASP A 106 -6.99 10.81 -7.35
C ASP A 106 -5.72 10.11 -6.88
N LEU A 107 -5.83 9.33 -5.82
CA LEU A 107 -4.69 8.69 -5.18
C LEU A 107 -4.99 7.24 -4.84
N VAL A 108 -4.17 6.32 -5.34
CA VAL A 108 -4.13 4.91 -4.94
C VAL A 108 -2.95 4.73 -3.99
N TYR A 109 -3.21 4.08 -2.88
CA TYR A 109 -2.20 3.67 -1.91
C TYR A 109 -2.12 2.16 -1.84
N CYS A 110 -0.90 1.62 -1.81
CA CYS A 110 -0.66 0.20 -1.80
C CYS A 110 0.56 -0.10 -0.92
N ASN A 111 0.32 -0.60 0.29
CA ASN A 111 1.39 -0.87 1.25
C ASN A 111 1.54 -2.36 1.53
N GLY A 112 2.69 -2.92 1.14
CA GLY A 112 3.04 -4.32 1.39
C GLY A 112 2.26 -5.34 0.55
N VAL A 113 1.53 -4.91 -0.49
CA VAL A 113 0.64 -5.79 -1.27
C VAL A 113 1.26 -6.27 -2.57
N LEU A 114 1.97 -5.39 -3.30
CA LEU A 114 2.47 -5.72 -4.64
C LEU A 114 3.47 -6.88 -4.66
N THR A 115 4.13 -7.15 -3.55
CA THR A 115 5.09 -8.26 -3.40
C THR A 115 4.44 -9.65 -3.39
N TYR A 116 3.12 -9.74 -3.20
CA TYR A 116 2.42 -11.03 -3.16
C TYR A 116 2.01 -11.55 -4.55
N PHE A 117 2.05 -10.73 -5.56
CA PHE A 117 1.69 -11.10 -6.93
C PHE A 117 2.84 -11.80 -7.65
N THR A 118 2.49 -12.61 -8.66
CA THR A 118 3.42 -12.98 -9.72
C THR A 118 3.68 -11.79 -10.64
N GLU A 119 4.71 -11.85 -11.49
CA GLU A 119 5.00 -10.74 -12.43
C GLU A 119 3.86 -10.49 -13.43
N SER A 120 3.14 -11.54 -13.83
CA SER A 120 1.97 -11.42 -14.71
C SER A 120 0.78 -10.79 -14.00
N GLU A 121 0.47 -11.25 -12.79
CA GLU A 121 -0.59 -10.66 -11.96
C GLU A 121 -0.31 -9.20 -11.64
N LEU A 122 0.95 -8.87 -11.31
CA LEU A 122 1.38 -7.48 -11.06
C LEU A 122 1.10 -6.59 -12.27
N SER A 123 1.35 -7.08 -13.49
CA SER A 123 1.02 -6.32 -14.71
C SER A 123 -0.48 -6.05 -14.82
N CYS A 124 -1.32 -7.03 -14.50
CA CYS A 124 -2.79 -6.87 -14.47
C CYS A 124 -3.23 -5.87 -13.39
N VAL A 125 -2.60 -5.90 -12.21
CA VAL A 125 -2.89 -4.96 -11.12
C VAL A 125 -2.50 -3.53 -11.51
N LEU A 126 -1.32 -3.33 -12.07
CA LEU A 126 -0.86 -2.01 -12.50
C LEU A 126 -1.75 -1.44 -13.61
N GLU A 127 -2.27 -2.28 -14.53
CA GLU A 127 -3.22 -1.83 -15.54
C GLU A 127 -4.50 -1.24 -14.91
N LYS A 128 -4.99 -1.84 -13.81
CA LYS A 128 -6.18 -1.34 -13.09
C LYS A 128 -5.95 0.03 -12.44
N PHE A 129 -4.72 0.39 -12.14
CA PHE A 129 -4.39 1.68 -11.52
C PHE A 129 -4.18 2.82 -12.52
N LYS A 130 -4.15 2.54 -13.83
CA LYS A 130 -3.92 3.57 -14.87
C LYS A 130 -5.02 4.63 -15.01
N GLU A 131 -6.22 4.37 -14.47
CA GLU A 131 -7.28 5.38 -14.46
C GLU A 131 -7.24 6.29 -13.21
N SER A 132 -6.32 6.02 -12.29
CA SER A 132 -6.02 6.91 -11.17
C SER A 132 -5.00 7.98 -11.57
N LYS A 133 -4.91 9.08 -10.80
CA LYS A 133 -3.92 10.12 -11.09
C LYS A 133 -2.53 9.77 -10.55
N MET A 134 -2.44 9.11 -9.41
CA MET A 134 -1.18 8.73 -8.78
C MET A 134 -1.32 7.44 -7.98
N LEU A 135 -0.32 6.58 -8.08
CA LEU A 135 -0.11 5.43 -7.20
C LEU A 135 1.06 5.73 -6.26
N ILE A 136 0.85 5.50 -4.97
CA ILE A 136 1.92 5.41 -3.98
C ILE A 136 2.03 3.97 -3.51
N ALA A 137 3.16 3.35 -3.81
CA ALA A 137 3.42 1.96 -3.46
C ALA A 137 4.58 1.85 -2.46
N ILE A 138 4.35 1.13 -1.38
CA ILE A 138 5.36 0.78 -0.38
C ILE A 138 5.47 -0.73 -0.34
N HIS A 139 6.69 -1.25 -0.46
CA HIS A 139 6.94 -2.68 -0.32
C HIS A 139 8.43 -2.92 -0.02
N ASN A 140 8.74 -4.11 0.45
CA ASN A 140 10.13 -4.45 0.72
C ASN A 140 10.87 -4.67 -0.59
N THR A 141 11.99 -3.99 -0.70
CA THR A 141 12.96 -4.17 -1.78
C THR A 141 14.10 -5.09 -1.34
N THR A 142 14.94 -5.50 -2.28
CA THR A 142 16.17 -6.25 -1.96
C THR A 142 17.07 -5.44 -1.03
N GLU A 143 17.14 -4.13 -1.24
CA GLU A 143 17.92 -3.19 -0.42
C GLU A 143 17.42 -3.17 1.03
N ASP A 144 16.10 -3.19 1.25
CA ASP A 144 15.52 -3.26 2.59
C ASP A 144 15.87 -4.58 3.28
N VAL A 145 15.85 -5.69 2.55
CA VAL A 145 16.23 -7.01 3.07
C VAL A 145 17.70 -7.01 3.50
N MET A 146 18.60 -6.53 2.63
CA MET A 146 20.04 -6.47 2.93
C MET A 146 20.33 -5.53 4.11
N ALA A 147 19.66 -4.39 4.19
CA ALA A 147 19.80 -3.46 5.31
C ALA A 147 19.35 -4.10 6.62
N ALA A 148 18.22 -4.81 6.63
CA ALA A 148 17.75 -5.50 7.82
C ALA A 148 18.68 -6.65 8.25
N GLU A 149 19.19 -7.44 7.31
CA GLU A 149 20.15 -8.52 7.57
C GLU A 149 21.46 -7.98 8.17
N SER A 150 21.96 -6.84 7.68
CA SER A 150 23.15 -6.17 8.23
C SER A 150 22.96 -5.72 9.69
N MET A 151 21.72 -5.49 10.10
CA MET A 151 21.35 -5.16 11.49
C MET A 151 20.95 -6.40 12.32
N GLY A 152 21.14 -7.61 11.79
CA GLY A 152 20.81 -8.88 12.46
C GLY A 152 19.30 -9.25 12.39
N TYR A 153 18.52 -8.62 11.53
CA TYR A 153 17.12 -8.93 11.33
C TYR A 153 16.92 -9.74 10.06
N SER A 154 16.07 -10.77 10.09
CA SER A 154 15.68 -11.51 8.89
C SER A 154 14.33 -11.00 8.37
N LEU A 155 14.31 -10.43 7.16
CA LEU A 155 13.08 -10.03 6.46
C LEU A 155 12.54 -11.12 5.51
N THR A 156 13.28 -12.19 5.27
CA THR A 156 13.01 -13.21 4.24
C THR A 156 11.90 -14.20 4.59
N THR A 157 10.86 -13.79 5.28
CA THR A 157 10.15 -14.78 6.07
C THR A 157 8.64 -14.86 5.92
N CYS A 158 8.10 -14.17 4.96
CA CYS A 158 6.78 -14.50 4.47
C CYS A 158 6.92 -15.33 3.19
N ASN A 159 6.73 -16.65 3.30
CA ASN A 159 6.75 -17.56 2.15
C ASN A 159 5.72 -17.19 1.07
N GLU A 160 4.81 -16.26 1.39
CA GLU A 160 3.79 -15.75 0.49
C GLU A 160 4.30 -14.59 -0.38
N MET A 161 5.38 -13.89 0.01
CA MET A 161 5.97 -12.83 -0.82
C MET A 161 6.72 -13.43 -2.00
N ARG A 162 6.28 -13.11 -3.19
CA ARG A 162 6.80 -13.65 -4.46
C ARG A 162 7.79 -12.71 -5.14
N LEU A 163 7.67 -11.40 -4.90
CA LEU A 163 8.45 -10.38 -5.57
C LEU A 163 9.23 -9.52 -4.56
N ILE A 164 10.39 -9.99 -4.13
CA ILE A 164 11.38 -9.16 -3.45
C ILE A 164 12.44 -8.83 -4.49
N LYS A 165 12.42 -7.62 -5.01
CA LYS A 165 13.24 -7.16 -6.12
C LYS A 165 13.91 -5.84 -5.75
N PRO A 166 15.05 -5.49 -6.37
CA PRO A 166 15.71 -4.22 -6.11
C PRO A 166 14.89 -3.03 -6.62
N ILE A 167 15.18 -1.84 -6.07
CA ILE A 167 14.47 -0.58 -6.40
C ILE A 167 14.42 -0.36 -7.91
N TYR A 168 15.56 -0.51 -8.61
CA TYR A 168 15.61 -0.29 -10.07
C TYR A 168 14.70 -1.24 -10.85
N TRP A 169 14.47 -2.48 -10.36
CA TRP A 169 13.55 -3.43 -11.01
C TRP A 169 12.11 -2.95 -10.90
N TRP A 170 11.73 -2.44 -9.73
CA TRP A 170 10.40 -1.89 -9.50
C TRP A 170 10.16 -0.64 -10.35
N GLU A 171 11.14 0.28 -10.42
CA GLU A 171 11.05 1.46 -11.29
C GLU A 171 10.84 1.05 -12.75
N ASN A 172 11.66 0.12 -13.26
CA ASN A 172 11.50 -0.39 -14.61
C ASN A 172 10.15 -1.09 -14.83
N LYS A 173 9.65 -1.81 -13.81
CA LYS A 173 8.34 -2.46 -13.89
C LYS A 173 7.21 -1.44 -14.01
N PHE A 174 7.24 -0.37 -13.23
CA PHE A 174 6.28 0.74 -13.35
C PHE A 174 6.40 1.43 -14.70
N ILE A 175 7.60 1.77 -15.14
CA ILE A 175 7.84 2.42 -16.45
C ILE A 175 7.30 1.55 -17.59
N ASN A 176 7.67 0.28 -17.63
CA ASN A 176 7.20 -0.67 -18.64
C ASN A 176 5.69 -0.93 -18.59
N SER A 177 5.07 -0.65 -17.45
CA SER A 177 3.62 -0.69 -17.26
C SER A 177 2.93 0.64 -17.60
N GLY A 178 3.63 1.64 -18.12
CA GLY A 178 3.06 2.91 -18.58
C GLY A 178 2.92 3.96 -17.47
N PHE A 179 3.83 3.99 -16.52
CA PHE A 179 3.90 5.02 -15.49
C PHE A 179 5.22 5.80 -15.58
N GLU A 180 5.15 7.11 -15.35
CA GLU A 180 6.30 7.88 -14.88
C GLU A 180 6.48 7.56 -13.39
N THR A 181 7.66 7.14 -12.95
CA THR A 181 7.87 6.74 -11.56
C THR A 181 9.14 7.31 -10.97
N GLN A 182 9.14 7.51 -9.66
CA GLN A 182 10.27 7.92 -8.85
C GLN A 182 10.21 7.23 -7.50
N TYR A 183 11.34 6.72 -7.02
CA TYR A 183 11.49 6.27 -5.64
C TYR A 183 11.82 7.47 -4.73
N ASP A 184 10.94 7.75 -3.77
CA ASP A 184 11.18 8.77 -2.72
C ASP A 184 11.90 8.11 -1.55
N GLN A 185 13.20 8.38 -1.42
CA GLN A 185 14.04 7.81 -0.36
C GLN A 185 13.61 8.26 1.05
N ALA A 186 13.09 9.48 1.18
CA ALA A 186 12.68 9.99 2.51
C ALA A 186 11.40 9.31 3.00
N LEU A 187 10.49 8.98 2.10
CA LEU A 187 9.24 8.28 2.39
C LEU A 187 9.35 6.77 2.20
N GLN A 188 10.45 6.29 1.62
CA GLN A 188 10.66 4.88 1.25
C GLN A 188 9.50 4.30 0.43
N CYS A 189 9.05 5.04 -0.57
CA CYS A 189 7.93 4.66 -1.42
C CYS A 189 8.18 4.99 -2.89
N PHE A 190 7.48 4.27 -3.77
CA PHE A 190 7.38 4.59 -5.18
C PHE A 190 6.20 5.53 -5.40
N CYS A 191 6.47 6.67 -6.04
CA CYS A 191 5.45 7.57 -6.53
C CYS A 191 5.35 7.34 -8.05
N ALA A 192 4.25 6.77 -8.51
CA ALA A 192 4.03 6.41 -9.90
C ALA A 192 2.81 7.16 -10.45
N VAL A 193 2.99 7.83 -11.59
CA VAL A 193 1.96 8.62 -12.28
C VAL A 193 1.71 7.97 -13.63
N PRO A 194 0.47 7.59 -13.97
CA PRO A 194 0.17 7.06 -15.29
C PRO A 194 0.59 8.05 -16.39
N ASN A 195 1.20 7.54 -17.46
CA ASN A 195 1.52 8.37 -18.62
C ASN A 195 0.21 8.92 -19.22
N GLU A 196 0.23 10.17 -19.69
CA GLU A 196 -0.88 10.75 -20.41
C GLU A 196 -1.21 9.87 -21.64
N ARG A 197 -2.50 9.56 -21.83
CA ARG A 197 -2.98 8.79 -22.98
C ARG A 197 -3.18 9.68 -24.18
#